data_7bf46cdeeb1be652e8492532ffc80d3c
#
_entry.id   7bf46cdeeb1be652e8492532ffc80d3c
#
_cell.length_a   1.000
_cell.length_b   1.000
_cell.length_c   1.000
_cell.angle_alpha   90.00
_cell.angle_beta   90.00
_cell.angle_gamma   90.00
#
_symmetry.space_group_name_H-M   'P 1'
#
loop_
_entity.id
_entity.type
_entity.pdbx_description
1 polymer ?
#
loop_
_entity_poly.entity_id
_entity_poly.type
_entity_poly.pdbx_seq_one_letter_code
_entity_poly.pdbx_strand_id
1 'polypeptide(L)'
;MSDKVISFIQPSRNNLKYLEWSYNSIRKNLGYRHEIVFGDDFSDDGTWKWLQKIKKKDPNVQIFRNKGPERKGIVYWYDFLCEKATNDIVMFFHADMYACPNLDKEILRKLEKGKVVTATRIEPPLHPS
;
A
#
# COMPACT_ATOMS: atom_id res chain seq x y z
N MET A 1 -14.87 6.86 -17.23
CA MET A 1 -13.92 7.45 -16.29
C MET A 1 -13.61 6.47 -15.17
N SER A 2 -12.35 6.27 -14.88
CA SER A 2 -11.96 5.41 -13.75
C SER A 2 -12.28 6.13 -12.45
N ASP A 3 -12.88 5.42 -11.50
CA ASP A 3 -13.13 5.94 -10.15
C ASP A 3 -11.99 5.59 -9.18
N LYS A 4 -10.94 4.93 -9.66
CA LYS A 4 -9.72 4.71 -8.90
C LYS A 4 -8.84 5.95 -9.06
N VAL A 5 -8.39 6.51 -7.97
CA VAL A 5 -7.66 7.78 -8.00
C VAL A 5 -6.21 7.63 -7.61
N ILE A 6 -5.92 6.82 -6.59
CA ILE A 6 -4.57 6.66 -6.05
C ILE A 6 -4.18 5.19 -6.13
N SER A 7 -2.92 4.94 -6.48
CA SER A 7 -2.32 3.61 -6.37
C SER A 7 -1.45 3.57 -5.12
N PHE A 8 -1.85 2.75 -4.15
CA PHE A 8 -1.06 2.51 -2.95
C PHE A 8 -0.08 1.39 -3.24
N ILE A 9 1.20 1.63 -3.06
CA ILE A 9 2.21 0.60 -3.28
C ILE A 9 2.76 0.14 -1.93
N GLN A 10 2.66 -1.17 -1.68
CA GLN A 10 2.98 -1.77 -0.38
C GLN A 10 3.89 -2.99 -0.54
N PRO A 11 5.20 -2.80 -0.49
CA PRO A 11 6.10 -3.94 -0.36
C PRO A 11 6.08 -4.45 1.08
N SER A 12 6.25 -5.76 1.25
CA SER A 12 6.25 -6.36 2.58
C SER A 12 7.12 -7.60 2.64
N ARG A 13 7.56 -7.93 3.85
CA ARG A 13 8.22 -9.19 4.14
C ARG A 13 7.94 -9.58 5.59
N ASN A 14 7.28 -10.72 5.75
CA ASN A 14 6.97 -11.29 7.07
C ASN A 14 6.23 -10.33 8.00
N ASN A 15 5.28 -9.59 7.44
CA ASN A 15 4.46 -8.62 8.16
C ASN A 15 2.97 -8.89 7.98
N LEU A 16 2.57 -10.14 7.84
CA LEU A 16 1.19 -10.47 7.47
C LEU A 16 0.16 -9.81 8.36
N LYS A 17 0.36 -9.87 9.67
CA LYS A 17 -0.59 -9.30 10.63
C LYS A 17 -0.80 -7.81 10.42
N TYR A 18 0.28 -7.07 10.21
CA TYR A 18 0.20 -5.63 9.95
C TYR A 18 -0.33 -5.34 8.57
N LEU A 19 0.04 -6.16 7.58
CA LEU A 19 -0.43 -5.99 6.22
C LEU A 19 -1.95 -6.15 6.11
N GLU A 20 -2.52 -7.12 6.80
CA GLU A 20 -3.96 -7.30 6.88
C GLU A 20 -4.64 -6.08 7.50
N TRP A 21 -4.10 -5.61 8.60
CA TRP A 21 -4.60 -4.43 9.30
C TRP A 21 -4.54 -3.19 8.41
N SER A 22 -3.41 -2.98 7.73
CA SER A 22 -3.23 -1.87 6.81
C SER A 22 -4.23 -1.94 5.64
N TYR A 23 -4.35 -3.10 5.02
CA TYR A 23 -5.30 -3.30 3.92
C TYR A 23 -6.72 -2.98 4.35
N ASN A 24 -7.14 -3.49 5.49
CA ASN A 24 -8.49 -3.26 6.00
C ASN A 24 -8.73 -1.78 6.29
N SER A 25 -7.71 -1.05 6.76
CA SER A 25 -7.83 0.38 7.01
C SER A 25 -8.05 1.17 5.73
N ILE A 26 -7.36 0.80 4.65
CA ILE A 26 -7.53 1.44 3.35
C ILE A 26 -8.97 1.22 2.85
N ARG A 27 -9.45 0.00 2.91
CA ARG A 27 -10.79 -0.33 2.42
C ARG A 27 -11.91 0.28 3.25
N LYS A 28 -11.68 0.44 4.56
CA LYS A 28 -12.67 0.99 5.48
C LYS A 28 -12.74 2.50 5.46
N ASN A 29 -11.60 3.16 5.39
CA ASN A 29 -11.50 4.57 5.76
C ASN A 29 -11.37 5.54 4.60
N LEU A 30 -11.07 5.07 3.41
CA LEU A 30 -10.85 5.99 2.29
C LEU A 30 -12.12 6.21 1.49
N GLY A 31 -12.25 7.42 0.93
CA GLY A 31 -13.48 7.88 0.30
C GLY A 31 -13.60 7.54 -1.17
N TYR A 32 -12.48 7.34 -1.85
CA TYR A 32 -12.46 7.02 -3.28
C TYR A 32 -11.99 5.59 -3.48
N ARG A 33 -12.33 5.03 -4.63
CA ARG A 33 -11.78 3.73 -5.02
C ARG A 33 -10.31 3.92 -5.40
N HIS A 34 -9.50 2.95 -5.01
CA HIS A 34 -8.08 3.00 -5.27
C HIS A 34 -7.55 1.60 -5.54
N GLU A 35 -6.40 1.60 -6.16
CA GLU A 35 -5.65 0.39 -6.43
C GLU A 35 -4.65 0.17 -5.31
N ILE A 36 -4.43 -1.09 -4.95
CA ILE A 36 -3.32 -1.46 -4.06
C ILE A 36 -2.42 -2.41 -4.84
N VAL A 37 -1.14 -2.09 -4.89
CA VAL A 37 -0.13 -2.90 -5.58
C VAL A 37 0.81 -3.48 -4.53
N PHE A 38 0.69 -4.78 -4.28
CA PHE A 38 1.47 -5.47 -3.25
C PHE A 38 2.69 -6.14 -3.83
N GLY A 39 3.79 -6.11 -3.08
CA GLY A 39 5.00 -6.88 -3.38
C GLY A 39 5.41 -7.72 -2.19
N ASP A 40 5.55 -9.01 -2.37
CA ASP A 40 5.97 -9.94 -1.32
C ASP A 40 7.43 -10.33 -1.55
N ASP A 41 8.30 -9.90 -0.66
CA ASP A 41 9.75 -10.12 -0.78
C ASP A 41 10.17 -11.39 -0.04
N PHE A 42 9.71 -12.53 -0.55
CA PHE A 42 10.08 -13.85 -0.05
C PHE A 42 9.68 -14.07 1.41
N SER A 43 8.40 -13.85 1.72
CA SER A 43 7.86 -14.11 3.05
C SER A 43 7.62 -15.60 3.28
N ASP A 44 7.72 -16.00 4.54
CA ASP A 44 7.44 -17.37 4.97
C ASP A 44 6.34 -17.46 6.04
N ASP A 45 5.57 -16.38 6.24
CA ASP A 45 4.54 -16.27 7.27
C ASP A 45 3.11 -16.41 6.73
N GLY A 46 2.96 -16.85 5.48
CA GLY A 46 1.64 -16.97 4.86
C GLY A 46 1.19 -15.74 4.09
N THR A 47 2.02 -14.72 3.97
CA THR A 47 1.68 -13.48 3.26
C THR A 47 1.24 -13.74 1.84
N TRP A 48 1.98 -14.53 1.07
CA TRP A 48 1.63 -14.77 -0.33
C TRP A 48 0.28 -15.45 -0.49
N LYS A 49 0.01 -16.42 0.36
CA LYS A 49 -1.28 -17.12 0.35
C LYS A 49 -2.43 -16.16 0.63
N TRP A 50 -2.25 -15.26 1.58
CA TRP A 50 -3.24 -14.23 1.90
C TRP A 50 -3.43 -13.27 0.72
N LEU A 51 -2.35 -12.84 0.08
CA LEU A 51 -2.43 -11.97 -1.10
C LEU A 51 -3.21 -12.62 -2.24
N GLN A 52 -3.02 -13.90 -2.46
CA GLN A 52 -3.78 -14.64 -3.47
C GLN A 52 -5.27 -14.65 -3.16
N LYS A 53 -5.65 -14.78 -1.89
CA LYS A 53 -7.06 -14.71 -1.46
C LYS A 53 -7.64 -13.32 -1.73
N ILE A 54 -6.89 -12.28 -1.38
CA ILE A 54 -7.34 -10.91 -1.59
C ILE A 54 -7.50 -10.60 -3.07
N LYS A 55 -6.57 -11.04 -3.89
CA LYS A 55 -6.62 -10.83 -5.35
C LYS A 55 -7.91 -11.41 -5.96
N LYS A 56 -8.36 -12.55 -5.46
CA LYS A 56 -9.59 -13.18 -5.93
C LYS A 56 -10.84 -12.38 -5.60
N LYS A 57 -10.83 -11.69 -4.45
CA LYS A 57 -12.00 -10.94 -3.99
C LYS A 57 -12.01 -9.50 -4.47
N ASP A 58 -10.85 -8.92 -4.70
CA ASP A 58 -10.70 -7.48 -4.92
C ASP A 58 -10.09 -7.22 -6.28
N PRO A 59 -10.90 -6.73 -7.24
CA PRO A 59 -10.40 -6.47 -8.59
C PRO A 59 -9.42 -5.28 -8.65
N ASN A 60 -9.32 -4.50 -7.59
CA ASN A 60 -8.44 -3.33 -7.55
C ASN A 60 -7.11 -3.64 -6.86
N VAL A 61 -6.69 -4.90 -6.88
CA VAL A 61 -5.43 -5.34 -6.27
C VAL A 61 -4.55 -6.00 -7.32
N GLN A 62 -3.28 -5.64 -7.32
CA GLN A 62 -2.23 -6.37 -8.05
C GLN A 62 -1.29 -6.98 -7.04
N ILE A 63 -0.78 -8.18 -7.32
CA ILE A 63 0.16 -8.86 -6.43
C ILE A 63 1.38 -9.33 -7.22
N PHE A 64 2.55 -9.17 -6.62
CA PHE A 64 3.83 -9.60 -7.19
C PHE A 64 4.66 -10.28 -6.11
N ARG A 65 5.53 -11.17 -6.51
CA ARG A 65 6.30 -11.99 -5.57
C ARG A 65 7.74 -12.15 -5.99
N ASN A 66 8.64 -12.06 -5.02
CA ASN A 66 9.99 -12.58 -5.14
C ASN A 66 9.99 -14.01 -4.56
N LYS A 67 10.35 -14.99 -5.37
CA LYS A 67 10.38 -16.40 -4.95
C LYS A 67 11.64 -16.76 -4.17
N GLY A 68 12.55 -15.81 -4.00
CA GLY A 68 13.78 -16.03 -3.26
C GLY A 68 14.83 -16.78 -4.03
N PRO A 69 15.87 -17.28 -3.32
CA PRO A 69 16.04 -17.18 -1.86
C PRO A 69 16.51 -15.81 -1.38
N GLU A 70 17.04 -14.98 -2.24
CA GLU A 70 17.55 -13.67 -1.86
C GLU A 70 16.44 -12.61 -1.87
N ARG A 71 16.44 -11.75 -0.87
CA ARG A 71 15.52 -10.62 -0.82
C ARG A 71 15.95 -9.54 -1.78
N LYS A 72 14.98 -8.84 -2.34
CA LYS A 72 15.23 -7.72 -3.27
C LYS A 72 15.40 -6.38 -2.53
N GLY A 73 14.80 -6.25 -1.36
CA GLY A 73 14.87 -5.04 -0.57
C GLY A 73 13.86 -3.97 -0.96
N ILE A 74 13.72 -2.98 -0.09
CA ILE A 74 12.64 -2.00 -0.18
C ILE A 74 12.78 -1.07 -1.38
N VAL A 75 13.99 -0.67 -1.73
CA VAL A 75 14.22 0.26 -2.85
C VAL A 75 13.79 -0.40 -4.17
N TYR A 76 14.20 -1.65 -4.38
CA TYR A 76 13.80 -2.41 -5.55
C TYR A 76 12.28 -2.48 -5.66
N TRP A 77 11.62 -2.81 -4.55
CA TRP A 77 10.18 -3.01 -4.56
C TRP A 77 9.40 -1.74 -4.81
N TYR A 78 9.79 -0.62 -4.21
CA TYR A 78 9.09 0.63 -4.50
C TYR A 78 9.23 1.03 -5.95
N ASP A 79 10.42 0.87 -6.52
CA ASP A 79 10.65 1.16 -7.93
C ASP A 79 9.79 0.25 -8.83
N PHE A 80 9.85 -1.06 -8.57
CA PHE A 80 9.10 -2.04 -9.36
C PHE A 80 7.59 -1.83 -9.27
N LEU A 81 7.06 -1.66 -8.06
CA LEU A 81 5.63 -1.48 -7.86
C LEU A 81 5.13 -0.15 -8.44
N CYS A 82 5.95 0.88 -8.38
CA CYS A 82 5.61 2.16 -8.97
C CYS A 82 5.38 2.04 -10.48
N GLU A 83 6.20 1.24 -11.15
CA GLU A 83 6.02 0.98 -12.58
C GLU A 83 4.73 0.22 -12.88
N LYS A 84 4.26 -0.60 -11.94
CA LYS A 84 3.05 -1.41 -12.11
C LYS A 84 1.77 -0.66 -11.78
N ALA A 85 1.87 0.47 -11.08
CA ALA A 85 0.71 1.27 -10.72
C ALA A 85 -0.01 1.78 -11.97
N THR A 86 -1.34 1.76 -11.93
CA THR A 86 -2.16 2.16 -13.08
C THR A 86 -2.70 3.58 -12.98
N ASN A 87 -2.52 4.24 -11.84
CA ASN A 87 -2.92 5.63 -11.66
C ASN A 87 -1.70 6.54 -11.67
N ASP A 88 -1.90 7.79 -12.04
CA ASP A 88 -0.82 8.78 -12.06
C ASP A 88 -0.40 9.21 -10.66
N ILE A 89 -1.29 9.09 -9.70
CA ILE A 89 -1.00 9.43 -8.31
C ILE A 89 -0.66 8.13 -7.59
N VAL A 90 0.56 8.08 -7.08
CA VAL A 90 1.09 6.90 -6.39
C VAL A 90 1.44 7.28 -4.96
N MET A 91 1.02 6.46 -4.02
CA MET A 91 1.35 6.64 -2.62
C MET A 91 2.21 5.50 -2.11
N PHE A 92 3.38 5.83 -1.59
CA PHE A 92 4.25 4.89 -0.90
C PHE A 92 3.64 4.65 0.48
N PHE A 93 3.25 3.42 0.73
CA PHE A 93 2.51 3.09 1.95
C PHE A 93 3.08 1.83 2.57
N HIS A 94 3.84 1.99 3.66
CA HIS A 94 4.46 0.83 4.32
C HIS A 94 3.41 -0.15 4.82
N ALA A 95 3.81 -1.42 4.91
CA ALA A 95 2.90 -2.51 5.28
C ALA A 95 2.33 -2.39 6.69
N ASP A 96 2.97 -1.60 7.54
CA ASP A 96 2.58 -1.39 8.94
C ASP A 96 1.90 -0.04 9.19
N MET A 97 1.34 0.57 8.15
CA MET A 97 0.65 1.85 8.25
C MET A 97 -0.87 1.67 8.25
N TYR A 98 -1.53 2.52 9.03
CA TYR A 98 -2.98 2.58 9.09
C TYR A 98 -3.47 3.81 8.34
N ALA A 99 -4.39 3.62 7.39
CA ALA A 99 -4.99 4.74 6.67
C ALA A 99 -6.16 5.30 7.49
N CYS A 100 -5.98 6.49 8.03
CA CYS A 100 -7.02 7.17 8.80
C CYS A 100 -8.16 7.64 7.89
N PRO A 101 -9.38 7.87 8.43
CA PRO A 101 -10.50 8.31 7.62
C PRO A 101 -10.18 9.56 6.82
N ASN A 102 -10.58 9.55 5.55
CA ASN A 102 -10.42 10.68 4.61
C ASN A 102 -8.98 11.02 4.22
N LEU A 103 -8.02 10.12 4.46
CA LEU A 103 -6.63 10.33 4.08
C LEU A 103 -6.51 10.70 2.59
N ASP A 104 -7.19 9.97 1.71
CA ASP A 104 -7.14 10.20 0.27
C ASP A 104 -7.70 11.57 -0.12
N LYS A 105 -8.80 11.98 0.50
CA LYS A 105 -9.40 13.29 0.24
C LYS A 105 -8.46 14.42 0.63
N GLU A 106 -7.81 14.30 1.77
CA GLU A 106 -6.86 15.31 2.23
C GLU A 106 -5.62 15.39 1.34
N ILE A 107 -5.12 14.24 0.89
CA ILE A 107 -3.97 14.21 -0.01
C ILE A 107 -4.33 14.90 -1.33
N LEU A 108 -5.48 14.55 -1.91
CA LEU A 108 -5.90 15.11 -3.20
C LEU A 108 -6.16 16.61 -3.09
N ARG A 109 -6.68 17.07 -1.96
CA ARG A 109 -6.93 18.49 -1.73
C ARG A 109 -5.64 19.32 -1.73
N LYS A 110 -4.55 18.73 -1.24
CA LYS A 110 -3.26 19.42 -1.08
C LYS A 110 -2.28 19.17 -2.21
N LEU A 111 -2.58 18.22 -3.08
CA LEU A 111 -1.66 17.82 -4.14
C LEU A 111 -1.64 18.86 -5.26
N GLU A 112 -0.43 19.28 -5.62
CA GLU A 112 -0.20 20.19 -6.73
C GLU A 112 0.87 19.58 -7.64
N LYS A 113 0.79 19.90 -8.94
CA LYS A 113 1.76 19.44 -9.91
C LYS A 113 3.17 19.85 -9.50
N GLY A 114 4.10 18.92 -9.54
CA GLY A 114 5.50 19.16 -9.19
C GLY A 114 5.78 19.17 -7.69
N LYS A 115 4.79 18.82 -6.87
CA LYS A 115 4.96 18.74 -5.40
C LYS A 115 4.67 17.35 -4.89
N VAL A 116 5.31 17.01 -3.79
CA VAL A 116 5.08 15.75 -3.06
C VAL A 116 4.35 16.08 -1.77
N VAL A 117 3.28 15.33 -1.50
CA VAL A 117 2.53 15.45 -0.26
C VAL A 117 2.93 14.32 0.67
N THR A 118 3.24 14.64 1.92
CA THR A 118 3.51 13.63 2.94
C THR A 118 2.48 13.73 4.06
N ALA A 119 2.07 12.56 4.57
CA ALA A 119 1.14 12.51 5.69
C ALA A 119 1.90 12.42 7.00
N THR A 120 1.35 13.07 8.03
CA THR A 120 1.90 12.96 9.38
C THR A 120 1.61 11.58 9.94
N ARG A 121 2.62 10.99 10.56
CA ARG A 121 2.53 9.69 11.18
C ARG A 121 2.40 9.81 12.68
N ILE A 122 1.52 9.01 13.27
CA ILE A 122 1.37 8.93 14.74
C ILE A 122 1.76 7.52 15.15
N GLU A 123 2.67 7.40 16.11
CA GLU A 123 3.19 6.12 16.59
C GLU A 123 2.91 5.95 18.08
N PRO A 124 2.09 4.96 18.46
CA PRO A 124 1.93 4.65 19.88
C PRO A 124 3.17 3.89 20.40
N PRO A 125 3.53 3.97 21.69
CA PRO A 125 2.91 4.82 22.70
C PRO A 125 3.54 6.20 22.80
N LEU A 126 4.51 6.49 21.94
CA LEU A 126 5.35 7.68 22.06
C LEU A 126 4.66 8.95 21.58
N HIS A 127 3.72 8.81 20.73
CA HIS A 127 3.07 9.94 20.08
C HIS A 127 1.59 9.98 20.36
N PRO A 128 0.98 11.12 20.22
CA PRO A 128 1.64 12.39 19.94
C PRO A 128 2.24 12.93 21.21
N SER A 129 3.49 13.09 21.23
CA SER A 129 4.17 13.65 22.39
C SER A 129 4.73 15.03 22.07
#